data_b6d40853b7666f886245098fb8aa5600
#
_entry.id   b6d40853b7666f886245098fb8aa5600
#
_cell.length_a   1.000
_cell.length_b   1.000
_cell.length_c   1.000
_cell.angle_alpha   90.00
_cell.angle_beta   90.00
_cell.angle_gamma   90.00
#
_symmetry.space_group_name_H-M   'P 1'
#
loop_
_entity.id
_entity.type
_entity.pdbx_description
1 polymer ?
#
loop_
_entity_poly.entity_id
_entity_poly.type
_entity_poly.pdbx_seq_one_letter_code
_entity_poly.pdbx_strand_id
1 'polypeptide(L)'
;MRKLTSVAMLCALSVPGFAQADCGEVSITEMNWASNTVVTSVAKFIMEQGYGCDVTVVPSDTIPAVTSVAENGEPDIVTELWLNSAGEAYLKLEEQGKVERLGKVLDPGGVEGWWIPTYLAEKHPELTTIEGVMANPELVDNRFNNCPSGWGCRVVSDNLIRALDLEASGIEVFNHGSGETLASSMASAVQDEEPWFGYYWGPTVPLGKFDMTRVELGDYKPDVHTRNQTQDVDNPGVSEFPAAPVLTSVTTDFKEREPEVAEMLSKLTFKTDTMSALLAWMDKSNASAEEAAVYFLNNNSDEWSSWLNDDARERLASVLE
;
A
#
# COMPACT_ATOMS: atom_id res chain seq x y z
N MET A 1 -60.26 17.86 59.39
CA MET A 1 -59.56 18.25 58.15
C MET A 1 -58.32 17.37 58.00
N ARG A 2 -58.39 16.35 57.16
CA ARG A 2 -57.31 15.40 56.92
C ARG A 2 -56.58 15.86 55.65
N LYS A 3 -55.30 16.19 55.80
CA LYS A 3 -54.40 16.54 54.64
C LYS A 3 -53.92 15.22 54.01
N LEU A 4 -54.31 14.96 52.79
CA LEU A 4 -53.70 13.91 51.93
C LEU A 4 -52.37 14.46 51.31
N THR A 5 -51.28 13.81 51.63
CA THR A 5 -49.99 14.04 51.05
C THR A 5 -49.82 13.05 49.90
N SER A 6 -49.86 13.54 48.66
CA SER A 6 -49.55 12.76 47.45
C SER A 6 -48.06 12.62 47.31
N VAL A 7 -47.55 11.38 47.38
CA VAL A 7 -46.16 11.05 47.04
C VAL A 7 -46.12 10.75 45.53
N ALA A 8 -45.49 11.64 44.77
CA ALA A 8 -45.17 11.41 43.36
C ALA A 8 -43.92 10.54 43.27
N MET A 9 -44.09 9.31 42.79
CA MET A 9 -43.00 8.36 42.52
C MET A 9 -42.40 8.70 41.13
N LEU A 10 -41.23 9.32 41.09
CA LEU A 10 -40.46 9.53 39.87
C LEU A 10 -39.84 8.17 39.48
N CYS A 11 -40.35 7.51 38.44
CA CYS A 11 -39.65 6.45 37.74
C CYS A 11 -38.57 7.06 36.89
N ALA A 12 -37.32 6.96 37.33
CA ALA A 12 -36.17 7.23 36.50
C ALA A 12 -36.04 6.10 35.45
N LEU A 13 -36.38 6.40 34.20
CA LEU A 13 -36.07 5.56 33.06
C LEU A 13 -34.54 5.66 32.86
N SER A 14 -33.79 4.65 33.31
CA SER A 14 -32.43 4.43 32.94
C SER A 14 -32.42 3.99 31.46
N VAL A 15 -32.12 4.91 30.57
CA VAL A 15 -31.73 4.58 29.20
C VAL A 15 -30.42 3.80 29.32
N PRO A 16 -30.32 2.56 28.81
CA PRO A 16 -29.03 1.90 28.71
C PRO A 16 -28.16 2.77 27.79
N GLY A 17 -27.20 3.46 28.36
CA GLY A 17 -26.13 4.07 27.59
C GLY A 17 -25.41 2.91 26.92
N PHE A 18 -25.43 2.86 25.58
CA PHE A 18 -24.47 2.05 24.85
C PHE A 18 -23.11 2.51 25.34
N ALA A 19 -22.33 1.64 25.94
CA ALA A 19 -20.93 1.87 26.19
C ALA A 19 -20.32 2.02 24.81
N GLN A 20 -20.06 3.25 24.41
CA GLN A 20 -19.28 3.55 23.23
C GLN A 20 -17.92 2.91 23.47
N ALA A 21 -17.50 2.04 22.59
CA ALA A 21 -16.12 1.58 22.61
C ALA A 21 -15.29 2.85 22.34
N ASP A 22 -14.69 3.38 23.41
CA ASP A 22 -13.83 4.56 23.34
C ASP A 22 -12.48 4.10 22.79
N CYS A 23 -12.39 3.93 21.46
CA CYS A 23 -11.12 3.92 20.78
C CYS A 23 -10.52 5.35 20.90
N GLY A 24 -9.26 5.43 21.31
CA GLY A 24 -8.56 6.72 21.48
C GLY A 24 -8.11 7.37 20.18
N GLU A 25 -7.12 8.26 20.30
CA GLU A 25 -6.44 8.84 19.15
C GLU A 25 -5.58 7.76 18.48
N VAL A 26 -5.66 7.69 17.15
CA VAL A 26 -4.95 6.72 16.31
C VAL A 26 -4.33 7.42 15.11
N SER A 27 -3.08 7.11 14.81
CA SER A 27 -2.39 7.64 13.63
C SER A 27 -2.15 6.54 12.59
N ILE A 28 -2.48 6.84 11.32
CA ILE A 28 -2.33 5.91 10.19
C ILE A 28 -1.59 6.60 9.04
N THR A 29 -0.65 5.88 8.40
CA THR A 29 0.00 6.41 7.20
C THR A 29 -0.95 6.51 6.02
N GLU A 30 -0.73 7.54 5.20
CA GLU A 30 -1.22 7.59 3.82
C GLU A 30 -0.03 7.77 2.89
N MET A 31 0.26 6.72 2.13
CA MET A 31 1.32 6.73 1.12
C MET A 31 0.80 7.37 -0.18
N ASN A 32 1.69 7.91 -1.00
CA ASN A 32 1.34 8.69 -2.18
C ASN A 32 1.07 7.83 -3.44
N TRP A 33 0.35 6.71 -3.29
CA TRP A 33 -0.14 5.91 -4.43
C TRP A 33 -1.59 5.44 -4.21
N ALA A 34 -2.32 5.26 -5.30
CA ALA A 34 -3.77 5.16 -5.30
C ALA A 34 -4.34 4.00 -4.46
N SER A 35 -3.73 2.81 -4.48
CA SER A 35 -4.23 1.69 -3.67
C SER A 35 -4.09 1.98 -2.17
N ASN A 36 -2.98 2.59 -1.75
CA ASN A 36 -2.80 2.95 -0.35
C ASN A 36 -3.80 4.02 0.11
N THR A 37 -4.03 5.07 -0.67
CA THR A 37 -5.01 6.11 -0.29
C THR A 37 -6.41 5.52 -0.13
N VAL A 38 -6.78 4.54 -0.96
CA VAL A 38 -8.05 3.80 -0.82
C VAL A 38 -8.05 2.93 0.44
N VAL A 39 -7.00 2.14 0.68
CA VAL A 39 -6.89 1.29 1.89
C VAL A 39 -6.94 2.13 3.14
N THR A 40 -6.20 3.23 3.19
CA THR A 40 -6.19 4.16 4.33
C THR A 40 -7.57 4.78 4.55
N SER A 41 -8.26 5.21 3.48
CA SER A 41 -9.61 5.78 3.59
C SER A 41 -10.63 4.75 4.08
N VAL A 42 -10.57 3.50 3.62
CA VAL A 42 -11.44 2.41 4.11
C VAL A 42 -11.15 2.10 5.58
N ALA A 43 -9.87 1.94 5.96
CA ALA A 43 -9.48 1.66 7.32
C ALA A 43 -9.90 2.78 8.28
N LYS A 44 -9.65 4.06 7.89
CA LYS A 44 -10.08 5.25 8.64
C LYS A 44 -11.60 5.25 8.84
N PHE A 45 -12.37 5.08 7.76
CA PHE A 45 -13.84 5.08 7.85
C PHE A 45 -14.36 4.01 8.80
N ILE A 46 -13.80 2.80 8.72
CA ILE A 46 -14.17 1.70 9.63
C ILE A 46 -13.77 2.02 11.07
N MET A 47 -12.56 2.54 11.31
CA MET A 47 -12.09 2.90 12.65
C MET A 47 -12.96 3.99 13.27
N GLU A 48 -13.30 5.04 12.53
CA GLU A 48 -14.13 6.14 13.02
C GLU A 48 -15.59 5.72 13.23
N GLN A 49 -16.22 5.10 12.25
CA GLN A 49 -17.66 4.81 12.28
C GLN A 49 -17.98 3.50 13.01
N GLY A 50 -17.09 2.50 12.93
CA GLY A 50 -17.28 1.20 13.57
C GLY A 50 -16.78 1.16 15.00
N TYR A 51 -15.63 1.77 15.29
CA TYR A 51 -14.94 1.67 16.58
C TYR A 51 -14.90 2.97 17.37
N GLY A 52 -15.28 4.12 16.77
CA GLY A 52 -15.31 5.42 17.43
C GLY A 52 -13.92 6.03 17.69
N CYS A 53 -12.92 5.66 16.91
CA CYS A 53 -11.57 6.21 17.00
C CYS A 53 -11.53 7.66 16.51
N ASP A 54 -10.59 8.45 17.01
CA ASP A 54 -10.18 9.74 16.43
C ASP A 54 -8.93 9.50 15.57
N VAL A 55 -9.11 9.46 14.23
CA VAL A 55 -8.06 8.99 13.31
C VAL A 55 -7.36 10.14 12.62
N THR A 56 -6.08 10.29 12.90
CA THR A 56 -5.18 11.22 12.20
C THR A 56 -4.47 10.50 11.05
N VAL A 57 -4.67 11.00 9.83
CA VAL A 57 -3.94 10.54 8.65
C VAL A 57 -2.61 11.27 8.53
N VAL A 58 -1.52 10.53 8.40
CA VAL A 58 -0.15 11.04 8.29
C VAL A 58 0.37 10.78 6.87
N PRO A 59 0.38 11.80 6.00
CA PRO A 59 0.98 11.66 4.67
C PRO A 59 2.45 11.30 4.77
N SER A 60 2.87 10.25 4.07
CA SER A 60 4.24 9.73 4.13
C SER A 60 4.60 8.93 2.88
N ASP A 61 5.83 8.44 2.86
CA ASP A 61 6.33 7.40 1.96
C ASP A 61 6.91 6.26 2.80
N THR A 62 7.22 5.12 2.19
CA THR A 62 7.67 3.91 2.92
C THR A 62 8.85 4.19 3.84
N ILE A 63 9.92 4.81 3.33
CA ILE A 63 11.15 5.03 4.11
C ILE A 63 10.94 6.09 5.22
N PRO A 64 10.33 7.26 4.96
CA PRO A 64 10.01 8.22 6.02
C PRO A 64 9.08 7.65 7.09
N ALA A 65 8.06 6.85 6.73
CA ALA A 65 7.17 6.24 7.72
C ALA A 65 7.92 5.29 8.66
N VAL A 66 8.73 4.38 8.12
CA VAL A 66 9.57 3.46 8.92
C VAL A 66 10.55 4.21 9.81
N THR A 67 11.15 5.29 9.29
CA THR A 67 12.08 6.13 10.08
C THR A 67 11.35 6.83 11.23
N SER A 68 10.16 7.38 10.98
CA SER A 68 9.36 8.03 12.02
C SER A 68 8.95 7.06 13.12
N VAL A 69 8.51 5.85 12.76
CA VAL A 69 8.22 4.79 13.73
C VAL A 69 9.47 4.43 14.57
N ALA A 70 10.64 4.37 13.92
CA ALA A 70 11.90 4.06 14.62
C ALA A 70 12.28 5.12 15.64
N GLU A 71 12.11 6.39 15.32
CA GLU A 71 12.55 7.54 16.12
C GLU A 71 11.51 7.98 17.15
N ASN A 72 10.22 7.96 16.78
CA ASN A 72 9.14 8.57 17.54
C ASN A 72 8.10 7.57 18.05
N GLY A 73 8.08 6.34 17.52
CA GLY A 73 7.00 5.37 17.78
C GLY A 73 5.69 5.69 17.07
N GLU A 74 5.71 6.57 16.06
CA GLU A 74 4.56 7.02 15.29
C GLU A 74 4.89 7.05 13.78
N PRO A 75 3.90 6.86 12.91
CA PRO A 75 2.48 6.60 13.19
C PRO A 75 2.23 5.19 13.77
N ASP A 76 1.07 5.02 14.42
CA ASP A 76 0.60 3.74 15.00
C ASP A 76 0.48 2.64 13.95
N ILE A 77 -0.05 2.99 12.78
CA ILE A 77 -0.42 2.05 11.71
C ILE A 77 0.31 2.44 10.43
N VAL A 78 1.04 1.47 9.86
CA VAL A 78 1.63 1.54 8.52
C VAL A 78 0.90 0.52 7.66
N THR A 79 -0.04 0.98 6.85
CA THR A 79 -0.80 0.10 5.95
C THR A 79 -0.16 0.03 4.58
N GLU A 80 -0.43 -1.04 3.86
CA GLU A 80 0.13 -1.36 2.55
C GLU A 80 1.68 -1.31 2.52
N LEU A 81 2.27 -1.91 3.57
CA LEU A 81 3.71 -2.10 3.64
C LEU A 81 4.14 -3.23 2.68
N TRP A 82 4.88 -2.86 1.65
CA TRP A 82 5.48 -3.78 0.69
C TRP A 82 6.75 -4.38 1.28
N LEU A 83 6.64 -5.61 1.81
CA LEU A 83 7.68 -6.19 2.66
C LEU A 83 9.00 -6.43 1.92
N ASN A 84 8.94 -6.74 0.62
CA ASN A 84 10.12 -6.95 -0.22
C ASN A 84 10.88 -5.66 -0.59
N SER A 85 10.37 -4.51 -0.15
CA SER A 85 11.02 -3.20 -0.28
C SER A 85 10.91 -2.32 0.97
N ALA A 86 10.45 -2.88 2.10
CA ALA A 86 10.30 -2.16 3.37
C ALA A 86 11.63 -1.72 4.01
N GLY A 87 12.73 -2.34 3.61
CA GLY A 87 14.07 -1.99 4.07
C GLY A 87 14.51 -2.69 5.36
N GLU A 88 15.82 -2.71 5.58
CA GLU A 88 16.44 -3.30 6.76
C GLU A 88 15.98 -2.63 8.06
N ALA A 89 15.67 -1.32 8.01
CA ALA A 89 15.21 -0.57 9.16
C ALA A 89 13.89 -1.13 9.72
N TYR A 90 12.94 -1.48 8.87
CA TYR A 90 11.70 -2.12 9.29
C TYR A 90 11.94 -3.49 9.94
N LEU A 91 12.78 -4.33 9.34
CA LEU A 91 13.11 -5.65 9.89
C LEU A 91 13.74 -5.55 11.27
N LYS A 92 14.58 -4.55 11.52
CA LYS A 92 15.16 -4.26 12.84
C LYS A 92 14.11 -3.84 13.87
N LEU A 93 13.12 -3.05 13.47
CA LEU A 93 12.01 -2.67 14.37
C LEU A 93 11.19 -3.88 14.80
N GLU A 94 10.94 -4.78 13.87
CA GLU A 94 10.23 -6.04 14.12
C GLU A 94 11.05 -6.95 15.06
N GLU A 95 12.35 -7.14 14.80
CA GLU A 95 13.24 -7.90 15.68
C GLU A 95 13.33 -7.32 17.10
N GLN A 96 13.20 -5.99 17.23
CA GLN A 96 13.17 -5.29 18.51
C GLN A 96 11.81 -5.36 19.21
N GLY A 97 10.79 -5.93 18.57
CA GLY A 97 9.43 -5.99 19.09
C GLY A 97 8.73 -4.63 19.17
N LYS A 98 9.18 -3.64 18.39
CA LYS A 98 8.56 -2.31 18.34
C LYS A 98 7.36 -2.26 17.40
N VAL A 99 7.33 -3.12 16.40
CA VAL A 99 6.25 -3.27 15.44
C VAL A 99 5.86 -4.74 15.28
N GLU A 100 4.64 -4.96 14.87
CA GLU A 100 4.12 -6.28 14.52
C GLU A 100 3.45 -6.25 13.16
N ARG A 101 3.67 -7.32 12.37
CA ARG A 101 2.88 -7.58 11.16
C ARG A 101 1.51 -8.09 11.56
N LEU A 102 0.48 -7.52 10.98
CA LEU A 102 -0.87 -8.02 11.12
C LEU A 102 -1.24 -8.94 9.94
N GLY A 103 -2.27 -8.59 9.18
CA GLY A 103 -2.73 -9.34 8.02
C GLY A 103 -2.14 -8.87 6.70
N LYS A 104 -2.37 -9.65 5.64
CA LYS A 104 -2.18 -9.18 4.27
C LYS A 104 -3.28 -8.18 3.93
N VAL A 105 -2.90 -7.01 3.46
CA VAL A 105 -3.86 -6.01 3.00
C VAL A 105 -4.24 -6.23 1.53
N LEU A 106 -3.37 -6.93 0.77
CA LEU A 106 -3.66 -7.41 -0.58
C LEU A 106 -3.46 -8.92 -0.64
N ASP A 107 -4.45 -9.67 -1.15
CA ASP A 107 -4.39 -11.12 -1.32
C ASP A 107 -4.56 -11.50 -2.80
N PRO A 108 -3.64 -12.24 -3.39
CA PRO A 108 -2.50 -12.96 -2.79
C PRO A 108 -1.27 -12.10 -2.46
N GLY A 109 -1.22 -10.84 -2.88
CA GLY A 109 -0.13 -9.89 -2.73
C GLY A 109 0.02 -9.03 -3.98
N GLY A 110 1.13 -8.31 -4.09
CA GLY A 110 1.46 -7.51 -5.25
C GLY A 110 2.52 -8.14 -6.14
N VAL A 111 2.75 -7.50 -7.27
CA VAL A 111 3.86 -7.79 -8.17
C VAL A 111 4.71 -6.53 -8.32
N GLU A 112 6.02 -6.69 -8.40
CA GLU A 112 6.97 -5.63 -8.72
C GLU A 112 7.92 -6.11 -9.80
N GLY A 113 8.50 -5.19 -10.52
CA GLY A 113 9.51 -5.55 -11.51
C GLY A 113 9.88 -4.38 -12.42
N TRP A 114 10.73 -4.68 -13.38
CA TRP A 114 11.02 -3.80 -14.49
C TRP A 114 10.23 -4.25 -15.71
N TRP A 115 9.68 -3.31 -16.45
CA TRP A 115 8.68 -3.58 -17.48
C TRP A 115 8.96 -2.83 -18.74
N ILE A 116 8.51 -3.41 -19.86
CA ILE A 116 8.42 -2.78 -21.18
C ILE A 116 7.00 -2.98 -21.75
N PRO A 117 6.52 -2.15 -22.68
CA PRO A 117 5.28 -2.41 -23.40
C PRO A 117 5.32 -3.74 -24.17
N THR A 118 4.24 -4.51 -24.15
CA THR A 118 4.20 -5.83 -24.80
C THR A 118 4.42 -5.74 -26.31
N TYR A 119 3.91 -4.68 -27.00
CA TYR A 119 4.20 -4.47 -28.42
C TYR A 119 5.70 -4.32 -28.71
N LEU A 120 6.47 -3.78 -27.75
CA LEU A 120 7.92 -3.66 -27.88
C LEU A 120 8.61 -5.01 -27.72
N ALA A 121 8.15 -5.82 -26.73
CA ALA A 121 8.62 -7.19 -26.52
C ALA A 121 8.31 -8.11 -27.71
N GLU A 122 7.13 -7.96 -28.32
CA GLU A 122 6.74 -8.71 -29.53
C GLU A 122 7.59 -8.37 -30.74
N LYS A 123 7.92 -7.10 -30.89
CA LYS A 123 8.76 -6.61 -31.99
C LYS A 123 10.25 -6.94 -31.78
N HIS A 124 10.70 -6.93 -30.52
CA HIS A 124 12.09 -7.12 -30.08
C HIS A 124 12.14 -8.12 -28.91
N PRO A 125 12.00 -9.44 -29.18
CA PRO A 125 11.95 -10.46 -28.12
C PRO A 125 13.19 -10.50 -27.22
N GLU A 126 14.34 -10.01 -27.70
CA GLU A 126 15.56 -9.86 -26.92
C GLU A 126 15.40 -8.95 -25.70
N LEU A 127 14.47 -7.97 -25.75
CA LEU A 127 14.23 -7.03 -24.66
C LEU A 127 13.46 -7.63 -23.48
N THR A 128 13.04 -8.89 -23.58
CA THR A 128 12.40 -9.58 -22.44
C THR A 128 13.38 -9.96 -21.32
N THR A 129 14.69 -9.78 -21.54
CA THR A 129 15.75 -10.00 -20.55
C THR A 129 16.57 -8.72 -20.35
N ILE A 130 17.13 -8.56 -19.15
CA ILE A 130 17.96 -7.37 -18.85
C ILE A 130 19.23 -7.31 -19.71
N GLU A 131 19.82 -8.45 -20.02
CA GLU A 131 20.99 -8.53 -20.91
C GLU A 131 20.65 -8.04 -22.32
N GLY A 132 19.47 -8.39 -22.81
CA GLY A 132 18.99 -7.92 -24.12
C GLY A 132 18.70 -6.43 -24.13
N VAL A 133 18.13 -5.88 -23.07
CA VAL A 133 17.92 -4.43 -22.90
C VAL A 133 19.27 -3.69 -22.87
N MET A 134 20.23 -4.16 -22.08
CA MET A 134 21.56 -3.55 -21.96
C MET A 134 22.38 -3.64 -23.28
N ALA A 135 22.13 -4.66 -24.10
CA ALA A 135 22.78 -4.81 -25.39
C ALA A 135 22.18 -3.91 -26.50
N ASN A 136 20.94 -3.43 -26.30
CA ASN A 136 20.19 -2.63 -27.28
C ASN A 136 19.49 -1.43 -26.61
N PRO A 137 20.23 -0.55 -25.92
CA PRO A 137 19.64 0.53 -25.12
C PRO A 137 18.81 1.52 -25.95
N GLU A 138 19.12 1.69 -27.22
CA GLU A 138 18.41 2.57 -28.16
C GLU A 138 16.96 2.10 -28.41
N LEU A 139 16.67 0.80 -28.25
CA LEU A 139 15.32 0.23 -28.40
C LEU A 139 14.39 0.58 -27.23
N VAL A 140 14.94 1.03 -26.12
CA VAL A 140 14.23 1.50 -24.93
C VAL A 140 14.45 3.01 -24.68
N ASP A 141 14.74 3.76 -25.74
CA ASP A 141 15.01 5.21 -25.72
C ASP A 141 16.19 5.61 -24.82
N ASN A 142 17.14 4.69 -24.61
CA ASN A 142 18.30 4.86 -23.73
C ASN A 142 17.90 5.32 -22.31
N ARG A 143 16.72 4.95 -21.83
CA ARG A 143 16.14 5.46 -20.58
C ARG A 143 15.57 4.35 -19.70
N PHE A 144 15.84 4.46 -18.40
CA PHE A 144 15.16 3.71 -17.34
C PHE A 144 14.34 4.65 -16.48
N ASN A 145 13.02 4.41 -16.40
CA ASN A 145 12.10 5.17 -15.57
C ASN A 145 12.06 4.57 -14.16
N ASN A 146 12.72 5.23 -13.22
CA ASN A 146 12.90 4.72 -11.86
C ASN A 146 11.81 5.19 -10.90
N CYS A 147 11.67 4.46 -9.77
CA CYS A 147 10.79 4.80 -8.66
C CYS A 147 10.99 6.22 -8.12
N PRO A 148 9.94 6.86 -7.58
CA PRO A 148 10.08 8.07 -6.79
C PRO A 148 11.02 7.90 -5.59
N SER A 149 11.66 8.97 -5.17
CA SER A 149 12.43 8.98 -3.92
C SER A 149 11.48 8.84 -2.72
N GLY A 150 11.94 8.17 -1.65
CA GLY A 150 11.13 7.89 -0.47
C GLY A 150 10.42 6.54 -0.51
N TRP A 151 10.22 5.96 -1.68
CA TRP A 151 9.68 4.61 -1.81
C TRP A 151 10.77 3.54 -1.58
N GLY A 152 10.37 2.39 -1.03
CA GLY A 152 11.29 1.28 -0.80
C GLY A 152 11.87 0.71 -2.10
N CYS A 153 11.07 0.62 -3.17
CA CYS A 153 11.52 0.16 -4.49
C CYS A 153 12.67 1.02 -5.05
N ARG A 154 12.75 2.30 -4.66
CA ARG A 154 13.85 3.16 -5.10
C ARG A 154 15.20 2.64 -4.61
N VAL A 155 15.27 2.22 -3.35
CA VAL A 155 16.49 1.66 -2.78
C VAL A 155 16.89 0.37 -3.49
N VAL A 156 15.93 -0.52 -3.71
CA VAL A 156 16.16 -1.79 -4.43
C VAL A 156 16.62 -1.54 -5.88
N SER A 157 15.90 -0.66 -6.61
CA SER A 157 16.26 -0.34 -8.01
C SER A 157 17.61 0.35 -8.14
N ASP A 158 17.94 1.30 -7.27
CA ASP A 158 19.25 1.97 -7.29
C ASP A 158 20.39 0.97 -7.06
N ASN A 159 20.21 -0.02 -6.17
CA ASN A 159 21.18 -1.08 -5.96
C ASN A 159 21.27 -2.05 -7.15
N LEU A 160 20.14 -2.38 -7.81
CA LEU A 160 20.13 -3.18 -9.04
C LEU A 160 20.83 -2.45 -10.19
N ILE A 161 20.55 -1.16 -10.38
CA ILE A 161 21.20 -0.31 -11.38
C ILE A 161 22.72 -0.33 -11.22
N ARG A 162 23.21 -0.17 -9.99
CA ARG A 162 24.64 -0.26 -9.67
C ARG A 162 25.21 -1.66 -9.90
N ALA A 163 24.48 -2.71 -9.51
CA ALA A 163 24.93 -4.09 -9.66
C ALA A 163 25.04 -4.51 -11.13
N LEU A 164 24.19 -3.98 -11.99
CA LEU A 164 24.17 -4.21 -13.44
C LEU A 164 25.15 -3.31 -14.20
N ASP A 165 25.65 -2.23 -13.57
CA ASP A 165 26.37 -1.14 -14.26
C ASP A 165 25.52 -0.59 -15.43
N LEU A 166 24.21 -0.37 -15.16
CA LEU A 166 23.21 -0.06 -16.20
C LEU A 166 23.56 1.21 -17.00
N GLU A 167 24.10 2.23 -16.34
CA GLU A 167 24.48 3.48 -16.99
C GLU A 167 25.67 3.31 -17.96
N ALA A 168 26.57 2.36 -17.68
CA ALA A 168 27.68 2.04 -18.60
C ALA A 168 27.21 1.37 -19.90
N SER A 169 25.99 0.78 -19.91
CA SER A 169 25.36 0.28 -21.13
C SER A 169 24.75 1.39 -22.01
N GLY A 170 24.76 2.65 -21.56
CA GLY A 170 24.20 3.79 -22.27
C GLY A 170 22.75 4.14 -21.87
N ILE A 171 22.23 3.54 -20.81
CA ILE A 171 20.87 3.80 -20.30
C ILE A 171 20.94 4.90 -19.23
N GLU A 172 20.26 6.01 -19.46
CA GLU A 172 20.10 7.09 -18.49
C GLU A 172 19.00 6.76 -17.47
N VAL A 173 19.30 6.92 -16.18
CA VAL A 173 18.32 6.71 -15.11
C VAL A 173 17.51 7.98 -14.87
N PHE A 174 16.23 7.94 -15.18
CA PHE A 174 15.31 9.04 -14.93
C PHE A 174 14.48 8.78 -13.65
N ASN A 175 14.66 9.64 -12.67
CA ASN A 175 14.01 9.56 -11.38
C ASN A 175 12.72 10.37 -11.36
N HIS A 176 11.57 9.70 -11.28
CA HIS A 176 10.28 10.37 -11.20
C HIS A 176 10.07 11.02 -9.83
N GLY A 177 9.34 12.15 -9.81
CA GLY A 177 9.03 12.89 -8.58
C GLY A 177 7.83 12.31 -7.82
N SER A 178 6.96 11.53 -8.48
CA SER A 178 5.78 10.90 -7.88
C SER A 178 5.34 9.68 -8.67
N GLY A 179 4.44 8.88 -8.08
CA GLY A 179 3.80 7.74 -8.75
C GLY A 179 2.96 8.17 -9.96
N GLU A 180 2.30 9.34 -9.90
CA GLU A 180 1.51 9.89 -11.01
C GLU A 180 2.40 10.26 -12.21
N THR A 181 3.58 10.84 -11.99
CA THR A 181 4.51 11.16 -13.08
C THR A 181 5.10 9.91 -13.72
N LEU A 182 5.37 8.86 -12.92
CA LEU A 182 5.79 7.56 -13.42
C LEU A 182 4.67 6.90 -14.23
N ALA A 183 3.43 6.87 -13.71
CA ALA A 183 2.25 6.35 -14.40
C ALA A 183 1.98 7.08 -15.72
N SER A 184 2.06 8.43 -15.71
CA SER A 184 1.83 9.27 -16.89
C SER A 184 2.88 9.03 -17.97
N SER A 185 4.15 8.80 -17.59
CA SER A 185 5.22 8.49 -18.56
C SER A 185 4.95 7.18 -19.29
N MET A 186 4.51 6.13 -18.56
CA MET A 186 4.12 4.85 -19.16
C MET A 186 2.90 5.02 -20.07
N ALA A 187 1.84 5.70 -19.56
CA ALA A 187 0.61 5.91 -20.31
C ALA A 187 0.85 6.65 -21.62
N SER A 188 1.66 7.71 -21.60
CA SER A 188 2.02 8.46 -22.83
C SER A 188 2.75 7.58 -23.83
N ALA A 189 3.78 6.87 -23.39
CA ALA A 189 4.55 6.00 -24.27
C ALA A 189 3.67 4.91 -24.90
N VAL A 190 2.77 4.26 -24.13
CA VAL A 190 1.87 3.23 -24.67
C VAL A 190 0.85 3.82 -25.64
N GLN A 191 0.30 5.01 -25.39
CA GLN A 191 -0.66 5.66 -26.29
C GLN A 191 -0.03 6.06 -27.63
N ASP A 192 1.25 6.45 -27.60
CA ASP A 192 1.97 6.90 -28.78
C ASP A 192 2.77 5.76 -29.46
N GLU A 193 2.67 4.53 -28.94
CA GLU A 193 3.42 3.34 -29.37
C GLU A 193 4.96 3.58 -29.34
N GLU A 194 5.42 4.38 -28.37
CA GLU A 194 6.82 4.71 -28.15
C GLU A 194 7.51 3.75 -27.17
N PRO A 195 8.84 3.60 -27.20
CA PRO A 195 9.56 2.81 -26.22
C PRO A 195 9.38 3.32 -24.79
N TRP A 196 9.25 2.38 -23.85
CA TRP A 196 9.30 2.67 -22.43
C TRP A 196 9.99 1.51 -21.71
N PHE A 197 10.84 1.79 -20.73
CA PHE A 197 11.46 0.81 -19.86
C PHE A 197 11.55 1.40 -18.46
N GLY A 198 11.11 0.68 -17.44
CA GLY A 198 11.16 1.19 -16.07
C GLY A 198 10.60 0.25 -15.02
N TYR A 199 10.71 0.68 -13.77
CA TYR A 199 10.06 0.02 -12.65
C TYR A 199 8.56 0.29 -12.67
N TYR A 200 7.77 -0.76 -12.37
CA TYR A 200 6.35 -0.61 -12.05
C TYR A 200 5.85 -1.74 -11.15
N TRP A 201 4.64 -1.59 -10.65
CA TRP A 201 4.03 -2.56 -9.73
C TRP A 201 2.52 -2.73 -9.98
N GLY A 202 1.94 -3.81 -9.44
CA GLY A 202 0.48 -4.07 -9.46
C GLY A 202 -0.02 -4.63 -8.12
N PRO A 203 -1.30 -4.37 -7.79
CA PRO A 203 -2.37 -3.86 -8.66
C PRO A 203 -2.34 -2.35 -8.83
N THR A 204 -2.48 -1.88 -10.08
CA THR A 204 -2.58 -0.46 -10.43
C THR A 204 -3.41 -0.28 -11.70
N VAL A 205 -3.95 0.92 -11.89
CA VAL A 205 -4.68 1.27 -13.12
C VAL A 205 -3.83 1.09 -14.38
N PRO A 206 -2.57 1.54 -14.45
CA PRO A 206 -1.76 1.34 -15.64
C PRO A 206 -1.55 -0.12 -16.02
N LEU A 207 -1.15 -1.01 -15.09
CA LEU A 207 -0.98 -2.44 -15.40
C LEU A 207 -2.31 -3.16 -15.66
N GLY A 208 -3.44 -2.60 -15.23
CA GLY A 208 -4.77 -3.10 -15.57
C GLY A 208 -5.26 -2.66 -16.96
N LYS A 209 -4.72 -1.55 -17.49
CA LYS A 209 -5.14 -0.96 -18.77
C LYS A 209 -4.19 -1.25 -19.93
N PHE A 210 -2.91 -1.38 -19.65
CA PHE A 210 -1.85 -1.49 -20.64
C PHE A 210 -1.22 -2.87 -20.63
N ASP A 211 -1.04 -3.44 -21.80
CA ASP A 211 -0.35 -4.71 -21.97
C ASP A 211 1.17 -4.47 -21.80
N MET A 212 1.69 -4.88 -20.64
CA MET A 212 3.08 -4.73 -20.28
C MET A 212 3.75 -6.10 -20.09
N THR A 213 4.96 -6.23 -20.56
CA THR A 213 5.80 -7.42 -20.41
C THR A 213 6.90 -7.15 -19.37
N ARG A 214 7.05 -8.05 -18.42
CA ARG A 214 8.10 -7.96 -17.41
C ARG A 214 9.45 -8.34 -18.02
N VAL A 215 10.48 -7.57 -17.72
CA VAL A 215 11.86 -7.87 -18.09
C VAL A 215 12.46 -8.79 -17.03
N GLU A 216 12.97 -9.93 -17.46
CA GLU A 216 13.62 -10.91 -16.58
C GLU A 216 14.99 -10.40 -16.12
N LEU A 217 15.21 -10.34 -14.81
CA LEU A 217 16.49 -9.96 -14.19
C LEU A 217 17.33 -11.18 -13.79
N GLY A 218 16.92 -12.38 -14.19
CA GLY A 218 17.52 -13.65 -13.86
C GLY A 218 16.85 -14.34 -12.66
N ASP A 219 17.61 -15.16 -11.91
CA ASP A 219 17.07 -15.92 -10.80
C ASP A 219 16.77 -15.02 -9.58
N TYR A 220 15.69 -15.35 -8.87
CA TYR A 220 15.46 -14.76 -7.54
C TYR A 220 16.47 -15.33 -6.52
N LYS A 221 17.22 -14.44 -5.88
CA LYS A 221 18.24 -14.75 -4.87
C LYS A 221 17.90 -14.03 -3.56
N PRO A 222 17.24 -14.71 -2.59
CA PRO A 222 16.70 -14.07 -1.38
C PRO A 222 17.70 -13.19 -0.62
N ASP A 223 18.92 -13.70 -0.38
CA ASP A 223 19.94 -12.96 0.35
C ASP A 223 20.44 -11.72 -0.38
N VAL A 224 20.47 -11.78 -1.72
CA VAL A 224 20.85 -10.64 -2.57
C VAL A 224 19.76 -9.59 -2.55
N HIS A 225 18.51 -10.02 -2.74
CA HIS A 225 17.36 -9.12 -2.72
C HIS A 225 17.22 -8.41 -1.37
N THR A 226 17.32 -9.15 -0.26
CA THR A 226 17.28 -8.58 1.10
C THR A 226 18.40 -7.56 1.31
N ARG A 227 19.62 -7.86 0.87
CA ARG A 227 20.74 -6.94 0.95
C ARG A 227 20.50 -5.66 0.13
N ASN A 228 19.89 -5.78 -1.04
CA ASN A 228 19.56 -4.63 -1.88
C ASN A 228 18.47 -3.69 -1.28
N GLN A 229 17.81 -4.09 -0.20
CA GLN A 229 16.91 -3.21 0.55
C GLN A 229 17.65 -2.22 1.46
N THR A 230 18.97 -2.36 1.62
CA THR A 230 19.80 -1.43 2.38
C THR A 230 20.30 -0.33 1.46
N GLN A 231 20.04 0.93 1.83
CA GLN A 231 20.48 2.08 1.04
C GLN A 231 22.00 2.09 0.86
N ASP A 232 22.48 2.32 -0.36
CA ASP A 232 23.89 2.44 -0.73
C ASP A 232 24.77 1.26 -0.25
N VAL A 233 24.21 0.05 -0.24
CA VAL A 233 24.97 -1.13 0.18
C VAL A 233 26.28 -1.30 -0.63
N ASP A 234 27.38 -1.66 0.02
CA ASP A 234 28.73 -1.71 -0.58
C ASP A 234 28.83 -2.72 -1.75
N ASN A 235 28.09 -3.83 -1.67
CA ASN A 235 28.14 -4.92 -2.64
C ASN A 235 26.74 -5.34 -3.08
N PRO A 236 26.05 -4.50 -3.86
CA PRO A 236 24.76 -4.84 -4.44
C PRO A 236 24.89 -6.04 -5.40
N GLY A 237 23.79 -6.69 -5.68
CA GLY A 237 23.79 -7.84 -6.59
C GLY A 237 22.54 -7.88 -7.46
N VAL A 238 22.57 -8.71 -8.49
CA VAL A 238 21.44 -8.91 -9.39
C VAL A 238 20.56 -10.04 -8.86
N SER A 239 19.28 -9.76 -8.69
CA SER A 239 18.24 -10.69 -8.28
C SER A 239 16.91 -10.23 -8.86
N GLU A 240 16.10 -11.18 -9.27
CA GLU A 240 14.70 -10.94 -9.63
C GLU A 240 13.90 -10.46 -8.42
N PHE A 241 12.82 -9.70 -8.66
CA PHE A 241 11.83 -9.34 -7.64
C PHE A 241 10.99 -10.57 -7.25
N PRO A 242 10.80 -10.85 -5.95
CA PRO A 242 9.89 -11.91 -5.51
C PRO A 242 8.43 -11.49 -5.67
N ALA A 243 7.51 -12.46 -5.45
CA ALA A 243 6.14 -12.11 -5.13
C ALA A 243 6.13 -11.21 -3.88
N ALA A 244 5.36 -10.14 -3.92
CA ALA A 244 5.36 -9.12 -2.88
C ALA A 244 4.25 -9.34 -1.84
N PRO A 245 4.57 -9.80 -0.61
CA PRO A 245 3.64 -9.70 0.50
C PRO A 245 3.41 -8.22 0.82
N VAL A 246 2.13 -7.81 0.80
CA VAL A 246 1.71 -6.45 1.12
C VAL A 246 0.87 -6.52 2.39
N LEU A 247 1.34 -5.88 3.45
CA LEU A 247 0.87 -6.10 4.81
C LEU A 247 0.40 -4.79 5.46
N THR A 248 -0.39 -4.93 6.53
CA THR A 248 -0.52 -3.89 7.54
C THR A 248 0.44 -4.20 8.69
N SER A 249 1.22 -3.22 9.10
CA SER A 249 2.08 -3.24 10.28
C SER A 249 1.60 -2.20 11.28
N VAL A 250 1.72 -2.52 12.57
CA VAL A 250 1.35 -1.62 13.66
C VAL A 250 2.45 -1.55 14.70
N THR A 251 2.50 -0.46 15.47
CA THR A 251 3.34 -0.42 16.66
C THR A 251 2.80 -1.37 17.73
N THR A 252 3.70 -1.95 18.52
CA THR A 252 3.32 -2.84 19.64
C THR A 252 2.45 -2.11 20.65
N ASP A 253 2.77 -0.84 20.93
CA ASP A 253 2.01 0.02 21.85
C ASP A 253 0.57 0.23 21.36
N PHE A 254 0.38 0.47 20.06
CA PHE A 254 -0.97 0.57 19.48
C PHE A 254 -1.76 -0.72 19.66
N LYS A 255 -1.15 -1.85 19.33
CA LYS A 255 -1.81 -3.16 19.46
C LYS A 255 -2.24 -3.48 20.89
N GLU A 256 -1.42 -3.08 21.87
CA GLU A 256 -1.75 -3.23 23.29
C GLU A 256 -2.88 -2.29 23.75
N ARG A 257 -2.88 -1.06 23.21
CA ARG A 257 -3.86 -0.01 23.55
C ARG A 257 -5.22 -0.25 22.89
N GLU A 258 -5.22 -0.67 21.62
CA GLU A 258 -6.42 -0.82 20.79
C GLU A 258 -6.53 -2.24 20.18
N PRO A 259 -6.65 -3.30 21.01
CA PRO A 259 -6.56 -4.68 20.52
C PRO A 259 -7.69 -5.06 19.55
N GLU A 260 -8.91 -4.50 19.73
CA GLU A 260 -10.04 -4.79 18.83
C GLU A 260 -9.85 -4.17 17.44
N VAL A 261 -9.26 -2.97 17.39
CA VAL A 261 -8.92 -2.31 16.12
C VAL A 261 -7.77 -3.05 15.43
N ALA A 262 -6.76 -3.49 16.18
CA ALA A 262 -5.67 -4.30 15.65
C ALA A 262 -6.18 -5.65 15.10
N GLU A 263 -7.16 -6.28 15.75
CA GLU A 263 -7.83 -7.48 15.24
C GLU A 263 -8.57 -7.21 13.93
N MET A 264 -9.33 -6.12 13.85
CA MET A 264 -9.99 -5.68 12.61
C MET A 264 -8.96 -5.48 11.48
N LEU A 265 -7.89 -4.73 11.74
CA LEU A 265 -6.83 -4.49 10.76
C LEU A 265 -6.11 -5.78 10.32
N SER A 266 -6.03 -6.79 11.19
CA SER A 266 -5.47 -8.10 10.83
C SER A 266 -6.31 -8.88 9.81
N LYS A 267 -7.61 -8.57 9.74
CA LYS A 267 -8.58 -9.19 8.83
C LYS A 267 -8.84 -8.33 7.59
N LEU A 268 -8.53 -7.02 7.66
CA LEU A 268 -8.74 -6.09 6.55
C LEU A 268 -7.85 -6.51 5.38
N THR A 269 -8.47 -7.04 4.34
CA THR A 269 -7.78 -7.54 3.15
C THR A 269 -8.62 -7.34 1.91
N PHE A 270 -8.02 -6.87 0.84
CA PHE A 270 -8.64 -6.77 -0.47
C PHE A 270 -8.11 -7.89 -1.36
N LYS A 271 -9.00 -8.53 -2.10
CA LYS A 271 -8.54 -9.33 -3.23
C LYS A 271 -7.93 -8.42 -4.27
N THR A 272 -6.83 -8.84 -4.87
CA THR A 272 -6.13 -8.05 -5.90
C THR A 272 -7.07 -7.63 -7.04
N ASP A 273 -8.00 -8.52 -7.45
CA ASP A 273 -9.01 -8.21 -8.48
C ASP A 273 -10.01 -7.16 -8.01
N THR A 274 -10.46 -7.23 -6.74
CA THR A 274 -11.36 -6.22 -6.14
C THR A 274 -10.67 -4.86 -6.10
N MET A 275 -9.41 -4.79 -5.66
CA MET A 275 -8.63 -3.56 -5.65
C MET A 275 -8.46 -3.02 -7.07
N SER A 276 -8.10 -3.85 -8.04
CA SER A 276 -7.95 -3.44 -9.44
C SER A 276 -9.24 -2.85 -10.01
N ALA A 277 -10.39 -3.48 -9.73
CA ALA A 277 -11.70 -2.99 -10.17
C ALA A 277 -12.07 -1.65 -9.49
N LEU A 278 -11.76 -1.50 -8.21
CA LEU A 278 -12.01 -0.28 -7.45
C LEU A 278 -11.15 0.89 -7.95
N LEU A 279 -9.88 0.65 -8.21
CA LEU A 279 -8.98 1.64 -8.79
C LEU A 279 -9.43 2.06 -10.20
N ALA A 280 -9.85 1.10 -11.03
CA ALA A 280 -10.40 1.40 -12.36
C ALA A 280 -11.70 2.20 -12.29
N TRP A 281 -12.57 1.93 -11.32
CA TRP A 281 -13.77 2.72 -11.07
C TRP A 281 -13.41 4.14 -10.61
N MET A 282 -12.47 4.29 -9.69
CA MET A 282 -12.00 5.57 -9.17
C MET A 282 -11.45 6.45 -10.30
N ASP A 283 -10.58 5.90 -11.14
CA ASP A 283 -10.02 6.61 -12.31
C ASP A 283 -11.11 7.01 -13.33
N LYS A 284 -12.02 6.10 -13.67
CA LYS A 284 -13.11 6.37 -14.62
C LYS A 284 -14.08 7.45 -14.12
N SER A 285 -14.35 7.46 -12.82
CA SER A 285 -15.29 8.37 -12.17
C SER A 285 -14.63 9.69 -11.73
N ASN A 286 -13.32 9.80 -11.85
CA ASN A 286 -12.51 10.87 -11.27
C ASN A 286 -12.84 11.08 -9.78
N ALA A 287 -13.03 9.97 -9.07
CA ALA A 287 -13.42 9.94 -7.67
C ALA A 287 -12.21 10.09 -6.74
N SER A 288 -12.44 10.66 -5.55
CA SER A 288 -11.44 10.67 -4.49
C SER A 288 -11.29 9.29 -3.83
N ALA A 289 -10.26 9.11 -3.00
CA ALA A 289 -10.05 7.89 -2.24
C ALA A 289 -11.17 7.66 -1.20
N GLU A 290 -11.69 8.73 -0.60
CA GLU A 290 -12.82 8.66 0.34
C GLU A 290 -14.11 8.24 -0.39
N GLU A 291 -14.36 8.77 -1.60
CA GLU A 291 -15.49 8.35 -2.43
C GLU A 291 -15.35 6.89 -2.85
N ALA A 292 -14.12 6.44 -3.17
CA ALA A 292 -13.84 5.04 -3.47
C ALA A 292 -14.04 4.13 -2.25
N ALA A 293 -13.67 4.59 -1.05
CA ALA A 293 -13.93 3.87 0.20
C ALA A 293 -15.43 3.68 0.45
N VAL A 294 -16.21 4.74 0.33
CA VAL A 294 -17.67 4.67 0.47
C VAL A 294 -18.29 3.78 -0.62
N TYR A 295 -17.83 3.89 -1.86
CA TYR A 295 -18.28 3.02 -2.95
C TYR A 295 -17.97 1.55 -2.64
N PHE A 296 -16.75 1.24 -2.19
CA PHE A 296 -16.38 -0.12 -1.81
C PHE A 296 -17.27 -0.66 -0.70
N LEU A 297 -17.44 0.08 0.39
CA LEU A 297 -18.23 -0.33 1.55
C LEU A 297 -19.71 -0.57 1.19
N ASN A 298 -20.29 0.23 0.31
CA ASN A 298 -21.66 0.04 -0.14
C ASN A 298 -21.86 -1.17 -1.08
N ASN A 299 -20.81 -1.56 -1.84
CA ASN A 299 -20.95 -2.58 -2.88
C ASN A 299 -20.31 -3.93 -2.54
N ASN A 300 -19.55 -4.03 -1.43
CA ASN A 300 -18.79 -5.24 -1.07
C ASN A 300 -19.01 -5.64 0.40
N SER A 301 -20.26 -5.55 0.87
CA SER A 301 -20.60 -5.87 2.27
C SER A 301 -20.20 -7.29 2.69
N ASP A 302 -20.26 -8.26 1.79
CA ASP A 302 -19.86 -9.65 2.03
C ASP A 302 -18.34 -9.77 2.32
N GLU A 303 -17.54 -8.85 1.81
CA GLU A 303 -16.08 -8.83 2.00
C GLU A 303 -15.74 -8.19 3.35
N TRP A 304 -16.11 -6.95 3.56
CA TRP A 304 -15.71 -6.21 4.76
C TRP A 304 -16.45 -6.60 6.05
N SER A 305 -17.68 -7.14 5.97
CA SER A 305 -18.42 -7.53 7.17
C SER A 305 -17.71 -8.61 8.00
N SER A 306 -16.87 -9.43 7.35
CA SER A 306 -16.07 -10.45 8.02
C SER A 306 -14.87 -9.89 8.81
N TRP A 307 -14.49 -8.65 8.57
CA TRP A 307 -13.36 -7.99 9.24
C TRP A 307 -13.74 -7.50 10.64
N LEU A 308 -15.05 -7.22 10.87
CA LEU A 308 -15.57 -6.52 12.03
C LEU A 308 -16.13 -7.47 13.07
N ASN A 309 -16.10 -7.05 14.34
CA ASN A 309 -16.93 -7.62 15.37
C ASN A 309 -18.41 -7.22 15.15
N ASP A 310 -19.34 -7.84 15.88
CA ASP A 310 -20.77 -7.65 15.65
C ASP A 310 -21.23 -6.22 15.93
N ASP A 311 -20.71 -5.58 16.98
CA ASP A 311 -21.06 -4.21 17.37
C ASP A 311 -20.58 -3.18 16.34
N ALA A 312 -19.33 -3.30 15.87
CA ALA A 312 -18.78 -2.42 14.83
C ALA A 312 -19.51 -2.60 13.50
N ARG A 313 -19.90 -3.84 13.17
CA ARG A 313 -20.67 -4.14 11.96
C ARG A 313 -22.05 -3.48 11.98
N GLU A 314 -22.76 -3.55 13.10
CA GLU A 314 -24.09 -2.93 13.26
C GLU A 314 -23.99 -1.40 13.13
N ARG A 315 -22.99 -0.78 13.78
CA ARG A 315 -22.73 0.66 13.67
C ARG A 315 -22.43 1.08 12.24
N LEU A 316 -21.51 0.38 11.57
CA LEU A 316 -21.10 0.72 10.21
C LEU A 316 -22.27 0.55 9.22
N ALA A 317 -23.05 -0.54 9.34
CA ALA A 317 -24.23 -0.76 8.50
C ALA A 317 -25.23 0.38 8.63
N SER A 318 -25.45 0.92 9.84
CA SER A 318 -26.39 2.02 10.07
C SER A 318 -25.96 3.35 9.45
N VAL A 319 -24.68 3.52 9.13
CA VAL A 319 -24.14 4.73 8.48
C VAL A 319 -24.18 4.62 6.95
N LEU A 320 -24.14 3.39 6.43
CA LEU A 320 -24.12 3.12 4.99
C LEU A 320 -25.55 2.99 4.38
N GLU A 321 -26.61 2.93 5.20
CA GLU A 321 -28.02 2.96 4.77
C GLU A 321 -28.45 4.40 4.36
#